data_346ce8032c442b73a274ac324d1709c6
#
_entry.id   346ce8032c442b73a274ac324d1709c6
#
_cell.length_a   1.000
_cell.length_b   1.000
_cell.length_c   1.000
_cell.angle_alpha   90.00
_cell.angle_beta   90.00
_cell.angle_gamma   90.00
#
_symmetry.space_group_name_H-M   'P 1'
#
loop_
_entity.id
_entity.type
_entity.pdbx_description
1 polymer ?
#
loop_
_entity_poly.entity_id
_entity_poly.type
_entity_poly.pdbx_seq_one_letter_code
_entity_poly.pdbx_strand_id
1 'polypeptide(L)'
;MKIVVIGGTGLIGSKTVAILRQGGHEVVAASPNTGVNTITGAGLKAALAGAQVVIDLANSPSFEDKAVLEFFETSGRNLLAAETAAGVRHHVALSIVGIDRSDNGYFRAKVAQEKLIEASGIPYTIIRSTQFLEFLKGIADSSADGNIVRISPGLFQPIAADDVAANVADVALAAPRNGIVEIAGPQRAPFNEIVARYLKAVGDPREVVRDPEARYFGGRVEERSLVPLGEARLGRIGFDEWLRRSRARA
;
A
#
# COMPACT_ATOMS: atom_id res chain seq x y z
N MET A 1 -7.55 -20.36 -10.77
CA MET A 1 -8.57 -19.56 -10.08
C MET A 1 -8.81 -18.29 -10.85
N LYS A 2 -10.03 -17.73 -10.77
CA LYS A 2 -10.28 -16.35 -11.22
C LYS A 2 -10.04 -15.37 -10.08
N ILE A 3 -9.16 -14.41 -10.29
CA ILE A 3 -8.74 -13.38 -9.33
C ILE A 3 -9.00 -12.01 -9.94
N VAL A 4 -9.63 -11.12 -9.18
CA VAL A 4 -9.85 -9.73 -9.61
C VAL A 4 -8.96 -8.82 -8.77
N VAL A 5 -8.18 -7.97 -9.43
CA VAL A 5 -7.28 -7.01 -8.77
C VAL A 5 -7.82 -5.61 -9.01
N ILE A 6 -8.46 -5.03 -7.99
CA ILE A 6 -8.88 -3.63 -7.98
C ILE A 6 -7.64 -2.75 -7.82
N GLY A 7 -7.53 -1.70 -8.63
CA GLY A 7 -6.26 -0.97 -8.76
C GLY A 7 -5.20 -1.74 -9.55
N GLY A 8 -5.60 -2.74 -10.36
CA GLY A 8 -4.73 -3.67 -11.08
C GLY A 8 -3.80 -3.03 -12.11
N THR A 9 -3.99 -1.75 -12.44
CA THR A 9 -3.10 -0.98 -13.35
C THR A 9 -2.10 -0.09 -12.62
N GLY A 10 -2.19 -0.01 -11.27
CA GLY A 10 -1.30 0.81 -10.45
C GLY A 10 0.07 0.16 -10.18
N LEU A 11 0.90 0.83 -9.37
CA LEU A 11 2.27 0.42 -9.05
C LEU A 11 2.34 -1.03 -8.52
N ILE A 12 1.57 -1.35 -7.50
CA ILE A 12 1.55 -2.71 -6.93
C ILE A 12 0.68 -3.62 -7.76
N GLY A 13 -0.48 -3.12 -8.23
CA GLY A 13 -1.47 -3.91 -8.97
C GLY A 13 -0.92 -4.55 -10.24
N SER A 14 -0.22 -3.78 -11.08
CA SER A 14 0.34 -4.30 -12.33
C SER A 14 1.36 -5.42 -12.11
N LYS A 15 2.19 -5.29 -11.07
CA LYS A 15 3.17 -6.31 -10.68
C LYS A 15 2.49 -7.56 -10.13
N THR A 16 1.49 -7.40 -9.25
CA THR A 16 0.70 -8.50 -8.69
C THR A 16 -0.04 -9.26 -9.80
N VAL A 17 -0.67 -8.54 -10.73
CA VAL A 17 -1.31 -9.13 -11.92
C VAL A 17 -0.33 -9.97 -12.75
N ALA A 18 0.88 -9.44 -12.99
CA ALA A 18 1.90 -10.16 -13.73
C ALA A 18 2.32 -11.47 -13.04
N ILE A 19 2.59 -11.42 -11.72
CA ILE A 19 2.96 -12.59 -10.92
C ILE A 19 1.86 -13.65 -10.96
N LEU A 20 0.62 -13.26 -10.72
CA LEU A 20 -0.51 -14.19 -10.68
C LEU A 20 -0.80 -14.81 -12.05
N ARG A 21 -0.68 -14.05 -13.16
CA ARG A 21 -0.81 -14.57 -14.53
C ARG A 21 0.29 -15.57 -14.87
N GLN A 22 1.55 -15.29 -14.47
CA GLN A 22 2.66 -16.23 -14.61
C GLN A 22 2.42 -17.52 -13.82
N GLY A 23 1.72 -17.45 -12.69
CA GLY A 23 1.25 -18.59 -11.90
C GLY A 23 0.08 -19.38 -12.52
N GLY A 24 -0.36 -19.03 -13.74
CA GLY A 24 -1.44 -19.73 -14.45
C GLY A 24 -2.84 -19.40 -13.99
N HIS A 25 -3.04 -18.26 -13.30
CA HIS A 25 -4.37 -17.81 -12.87
C HIS A 25 -5.04 -16.92 -13.92
N GLU A 26 -6.37 -16.98 -13.97
CA GLU A 26 -7.19 -16.01 -14.71
C GLU A 26 -7.25 -14.71 -13.88
N VAL A 27 -6.66 -13.63 -14.39
CA VAL A 27 -6.55 -12.38 -13.62
C VAL A 27 -7.16 -11.22 -14.37
N VAL A 28 -8.16 -10.58 -13.76
CA VAL A 28 -8.79 -9.35 -14.22
C VAL A 28 -8.10 -8.17 -13.55
N ALA A 29 -7.39 -7.34 -14.32
CA ALA A 29 -6.85 -6.07 -13.84
C ALA A 29 -7.97 -5.01 -13.93
N ALA A 30 -8.58 -4.70 -12.78
CA ALA A 30 -9.73 -3.82 -12.69
C ALA A 30 -9.30 -2.40 -12.24
N SER A 31 -9.71 -1.40 -13.01
CA SER A 31 -9.48 0.02 -12.71
C SER A 31 -10.49 0.87 -13.50
N PRO A 32 -10.66 2.17 -13.22
CA PRO A 32 -11.50 3.04 -14.04
C PRO A 32 -11.12 3.02 -15.52
N ASN A 33 -9.83 2.93 -15.85
CA ASN A 33 -9.33 2.86 -17.22
C ASN A 33 -9.68 1.55 -17.93
N THR A 34 -10.04 0.50 -17.19
CA THR A 34 -10.49 -0.79 -17.73
C THR A 34 -12.01 -1.00 -17.60
N GLY A 35 -12.75 0.07 -17.28
CA GLY A 35 -14.21 0.04 -17.19
C GLY A 35 -14.75 -0.43 -15.82
N VAL A 36 -13.93 -0.54 -14.80
CA VAL A 36 -14.35 -0.94 -13.45
C VAL A 36 -14.12 0.19 -12.46
N ASN A 37 -15.19 0.75 -11.93
CA ASN A 37 -15.14 1.89 -10.99
C ASN A 37 -15.86 1.53 -9.68
N THR A 38 -15.11 1.45 -8.60
CA THR A 38 -15.63 1.09 -7.27
C THR A 38 -16.45 2.21 -6.63
N ILE A 39 -16.28 3.48 -7.04
CA ILE A 39 -17.08 4.60 -6.52
C ILE A 39 -18.49 4.56 -7.09
N THR A 40 -18.63 4.31 -8.38
CA THR A 40 -19.94 4.28 -9.05
C THR A 40 -20.56 2.89 -9.11
N GLY A 41 -19.80 1.84 -8.81
CA GLY A 41 -20.20 0.45 -8.99
C GLY A 41 -20.14 -0.04 -10.45
N ALA A 42 -19.80 0.84 -11.41
CA ALA A 42 -19.75 0.49 -12.82
C ALA A 42 -18.74 -0.65 -13.07
N GLY A 43 -19.16 -1.67 -13.84
CA GLY A 43 -18.34 -2.81 -14.24
C GLY A 43 -18.08 -3.85 -13.14
N LEU A 44 -18.36 -3.58 -11.82
CA LEU A 44 -18.07 -4.49 -10.72
C LEU A 44 -18.75 -5.87 -10.92
N LYS A 45 -20.04 -5.90 -11.19
CA LYS A 45 -20.79 -7.16 -11.38
C LYS A 45 -20.18 -8.05 -12.45
N ALA A 46 -19.80 -7.47 -13.59
CA ALA A 46 -19.20 -8.21 -14.70
C ALA A 46 -17.77 -8.70 -14.35
N ALA A 47 -16.96 -7.85 -13.74
CA ALA A 47 -15.60 -8.19 -13.35
C ALA A 47 -15.59 -9.33 -12.31
N LEU A 48 -16.47 -9.27 -11.32
CA LEU A 48 -16.52 -10.22 -10.20
C LEU A 48 -17.25 -11.52 -10.52
N ALA A 49 -17.93 -11.64 -11.66
CA ALA A 49 -18.63 -12.88 -12.03
C ALA A 49 -17.66 -14.07 -12.04
N GLY A 50 -17.89 -15.07 -11.16
CA GLY A 50 -17.04 -16.25 -10.98
C GLY A 50 -15.68 -16.00 -10.30
N ALA A 51 -15.44 -14.81 -9.77
CA ALA A 51 -14.22 -14.51 -9.01
C ALA A 51 -14.20 -15.28 -7.69
N GLN A 52 -13.07 -15.86 -7.37
CA GLN A 52 -12.83 -16.59 -6.12
C GLN A 52 -12.09 -15.72 -5.09
N VAL A 53 -11.21 -14.84 -5.58
CA VAL A 53 -10.39 -13.94 -4.79
C VAL A 53 -10.48 -12.54 -5.35
N VAL A 54 -10.61 -11.55 -4.48
CA VAL A 54 -10.49 -10.12 -4.82
C VAL A 54 -9.31 -9.54 -4.07
N ILE A 55 -8.48 -8.79 -4.76
CA ILE A 55 -7.35 -8.07 -4.19
C ILE A 55 -7.65 -6.57 -4.34
N ASP A 56 -7.83 -5.87 -3.23
CA ASP A 56 -8.10 -4.43 -3.22
C ASP A 56 -6.80 -3.64 -2.98
N LEU A 57 -6.29 -3.08 -4.07
CA LEU A 57 -5.13 -2.17 -4.13
C LEU A 57 -5.54 -0.76 -4.57
N ALA A 58 -6.83 -0.44 -4.48
CA ALA A 58 -7.31 0.89 -4.84
C ALA A 58 -6.72 1.95 -3.90
N ASN A 59 -6.48 3.13 -4.46
CA ASN A 59 -6.04 4.29 -3.70
C ASN A 59 -6.83 5.53 -4.13
N SER A 60 -7.01 6.46 -3.19
CA SER A 60 -7.70 7.72 -3.45
C SER A 60 -6.86 8.61 -4.39
N PRO A 61 -7.48 9.30 -5.34
CA PRO A 61 -6.80 10.31 -6.14
C PRO A 61 -6.54 11.61 -5.36
N SER A 62 -7.18 11.79 -4.19
CA SER A 62 -7.01 12.94 -3.31
C SER A 62 -6.50 12.50 -1.94
N PHE A 63 -5.68 13.35 -1.32
CA PHE A 63 -5.20 13.17 0.05
C PHE A 63 -5.85 14.15 1.04
N GLU A 64 -6.85 14.93 0.60
CA GLU A 64 -7.68 15.71 1.52
C GLU A 64 -8.48 14.81 2.45
N ASP A 65 -8.49 15.12 3.74
CA ASP A 65 -9.07 14.28 4.81
C ASP A 65 -10.50 13.82 4.50
N LYS A 66 -11.38 14.73 4.06
CA LYS A 66 -12.77 14.38 3.74
C LYS A 66 -12.86 13.53 2.48
N ALA A 67 -12.14 13.91 1.43
CA ALA A 67 -12.20 13.22 0.14
C ALA A 67 -11.62 11.81 0.22
N VAL A 68 -10.52 11.63 0.95
CA VAL A 68 -9.89 10.32 1.11
C VAL A 68 -10.76 9.37 1.95
N LEU A 69 -11.40 9.88 3.00
CA LEU A 69 -12.34 9.08 3.81
C LEU A 69 -13.54 8.65 2.98
N GLU A 70 -14.20 9.59 2.28
CA GLU A 70 -15.34 9.31 1.40
C GLU A 70 -14.98 8.29 0.31
N PHE A 71 -13.78 8.39 -0.26
CA PHE A 71 -13.30 7.42 -1.25
C PHE A 71 -13.26 6.01 -0.67
N PHE A 72 -12.54 5.78 0.45
CA PHE A 72 -12.39 4.44 0.99
C PHE A 72 -13.68 3.86 1.54
N GLU A 73 -14.55 4.70 2.13
CA GLU A 73 -15.86 4.24 2.59
C GLU A 73 -16.79 3.86 1.42
N THR A 74 -16.90 4.70 0.40
CA THR A 74 -17.79 4.44 -0.75
C THR A 74 -17.28 3.28 -1.58
N SER A 75 -15.99 3.29 -1.94
CA SER A 75 -15.34 2.21 -2.67
C SER A 75 -15.47 0.88 -1.92
N GLY A 76 -15.17 0.87 -0.63
CA GLY A 76 -15.24 -0.33 0.20
C GLY A 76 -16.65 -0.90 0.27
N ARG A 77 -17.69 -0.08 0.56
CA ARG A 77 -19.08 -0.54 0.60
C ARG A 77 -19.55 -1.13 -0.72
N ASN A 78 -19.27 -0.45 -1.83
CA ASN A 78 -19.67 -0.92 -3.16
C ASN A 78 -18.97 -2.23 -3.54
N LEU A 79 -17.66 -2.31 -3.27
CA LEU A 79 -16.86 -3.49 -3.60
C LEU A 79 -17.31 -4.70 -2.77
N LEU A 80 -17.41 -4.57 -1.44
CA LEU A 80 -17.79 -5.66 -0.54
C LEU A 80 -19.22 -6.16 -0.80
N ALA A 81 -20.17 -5.25 -1.12
CA ALA A 81 -21.51 -5.64 -1.52
C ALA A 81 -21.50 -6.44 -2.83
N ALA A 82 -20.72 -6.04 -3.81
CA ALA A 82 -20.59 -6.76 -5.08
C ALA A 82 -19.88 -8.11 -4.91
N GLU A 83 -18.88 -8.20 -4.03
CA GLU A 83 -18.19 -9.45 -3.68
C GLU A 83 -19.12 -10.45 -3.00
N THR A 84 -19.93 -9.98 -2.03
CA THR A 84 -20.95 -10.82 -1.38
C THR A 84 -21.92 -11.38 -2.42
N ALA A 85 -22.42 -10.55 -3.32
CA ALA A 85 -23.33 -10.98 -4.38
C ALA A 85 -22.69 -11.95 -5.37
N ALA A 86 -21.38 -11.85 -5.59
CA ALA A 86 -20.62 -12.75 -6.47
C ALA A 86 -20.14 -14.05 -5.79
N GLY A 87 -20.28 -14.17 -4.47
CA GLY A 87 -19.81 -15.31 -3.69
C GLY A 87 -18.28 -15.40 -3.59
N VAL A 88 -17.60 -14.26 -3.50
CA VAL A 88 -16.15 -14.19 -3.31
C VAL A 88 -15.76 -14.86 -1.99
N ARG A 89 -14.69 -15.63 -2.01
CA ARG A 89 -14.26 -16.46 -0.88
C ARG A 89 -13.04 -15.94 -0.14
N HIS A 90 -12.36 -14.94 -0.69
CA HIS A 90 -11.22 -14.31 -0.06
C HIS A 90 -11.07 -12.85 -0.56
N HIS A 91 -11.23 -11.91 0.36
CA HIS A 91 -10.89 -10.50 0.15
C HIS A 91 -9.50 -10.23 0.69
N VAL A 92 -8.59 -9.68 -0.13
CA VAL A 92 -7.24 -9.28 0.27
C VAL A 92 -7.13 -7.77 0.10
N ALA A 93 -6.80 -7.04 1.15
CA ALA A 93 -6.61 -5.60 1.08
C ALA A 93 -5.19 -5.20 1.47
N LEU A 94 -4.63 -4.23 0.75
CA LEU A 94 -3.36 -3.61 1.11
C LEU A 94 -3.62 -2.39 1.99
N SER A 95 -3.02 -2.38 3.16
CA SER A 95 -3.09 -1.33 4.18
C SER A 95 -1.68 -0.91 4.61
N ILE A 96 -1.53 -0.23 5.74
CA ILE A 96 -0.28 0.41 6.14
C ILE A 96 0.08 0.01 7.57
N VAL A 97 1.35 -0.29 7.82
CA VAL A 97 1.89 -0.47 9.17
C VAL A 97 1.78 0.86 9.93
N GLY A 98 1.21 0.81 11.11
CA GLY A 98 1.12 1.97 12.02
C GLY A 98 -0.04 2.92 11.75
N ILE A 99 -1.04 2.54 10.95
CA ILE A 99 -2.22 3.40 10.69
C ILE A 99 -3.02 3.74 11.95
N ASP A 100 -2.91 2.93 12.96
CA ASP A 100 -3.55 3.08 14.28
C ASP A 100 -2.70 3.87 15.30
N ARG A 101 -1.51 4.33 14.87
CA ARG A 101 -0.52 5.02 15.73
C ARG A 101 -0.18 6.43 15.26
N SER A 102 -0.82 6.93 14.22
CA SER A 102 -0.60 8.28 13.70
C SER A 102 -1.94 8.91 13.34
N ASP A 103 -2.11 10.16 13.72
CA ASP A 103 -3.33 10.92 13.48
C ASP A 103 -3.20 11.78 12.20
N ASN A 104 -3.36 11.12 11.06
CA ASN A 104 -3.53 11.83 9.78
C ASN A 104 -4.77 11.32 9.03
N GLY A 105 -5.34 12.14 8.17
CA GLY A 105 -6.60 11.85 7.48
C GLY A 105 -6.54 10.59 6.63
N TYR A 106 -5.43 10.38 5.93
CA TYR A 106 -5.25 9.19 5.10
C TYR A 106 -5.24 7.90 5.95
N PHE A 107 -4.58 7.90 7.11
CA PHE A 107 -4.54 6.73 7.99
C PHE A 107 -5.92 6.47 8.60
N ARG A 108 -6.64 7.53 9.04
CA ARG A 108 -8.03 7.37 9.50
C ARG A 108 -8.93 6.74 8.44
N ALA A 109 -8.78 7.15 7.19
CA ALA A 109 -9.54 6.59 6.07
C ALA A 109 -9.20 5.10 5.83
N LYS A 110 -7.93 4.72 5.96
CA LYS A 110 -7.50 3.31 5.87
C LYS A 110 -8.03 2.47 7.05
N VAL A 111 -8.07 3.01 8.27
CA VAL A 111 -8.71 2.35 9.41
C VAL A 111 -10.21 2.14 9.14
N ALA A 112 -10.90 3.11 8.54
CA ALA A 112 -12.30 2.95 8.17
C ALA A 112 -12.50 1.84 7.14
N GLN A 113 -11.61 1.73 6.14
CA GLN A 113 -11.62 0.63 5.17
C GLN A 113 -11.42 -0.73 5.86
N GLU A 114 -10.43 -0.86 6.75
CA GLU A 114 -10.20 -2.12 7.49
C GLU A 114 -11.45 -2.54 8.28
N LYS A 115 -12.10 -1.61 8.98
CA LYS A 115 -13.33 -1.89 9.72
C LYS A 115 -14.49 -2.35 8.84
N LEU A 116 -14.64 -1.80 7.64
CA LEU A 116 -15.64 -2.27 6.67
C LEU A 116 -15.38 -3.69 6.22
N ILE A 117 -14.11 -4.04 5.98
CA ILE A 117 -13.69 -5.39 5.60
C ILE A 117 -13.98 -6.38 6.73
N GLU A 118 -13.58 -6.07 7.96
CA GLU A 118 -13.81 -6.89 9.15
C GLU A 118 -15.32 -7.16 9.39
N ALA A 119 -16.16 -6.15 9.14
CA ALA A 119 -17.60 -6.26 9.33
C ALA A 119 -18.36 -6.92 8.15
N SER A 120 -17.68 -7.20 7.03
CA SER A 120 -18.34 -7.63 5.78
C SER A 120 -18.88 -9.06 5.81
N GLY A 121 -18.36 -9.90 6.69
CA GLY A 121 -18.63 -11.34 6.70
C GLY A 121 -17.93 -12.14 5.59
N ILE A 122 -17.19 -11.50 4.69
CA ILE A 122 -16.37 -12.16 3.68
C ILE A 122 -15.06 -12.62 4.34
N PRO A 123 -14.59 -13.87 4.11
CA PRO A 123 -13.26 -14.26 4.58
C PRO A 123 -12.18 -13.33 4.01
N TYR A 124 -11.27 -12.84 4.86
CA TYR A 124 -10.35 -11.77 4.45
C TYR A 124 -8.93 -11.96 4.98
N THR A 125 -7.99 -11.22 4.36
CA THR A 125 -6.65 -10.95 4.90
C THR A 125 -6.28 -9.51 4.60
N ILE A 126 -5.99 -8.73 5.64
CA ILE A 126 -5.47 -7.38 5.51
C ILE A 126 -3.95 -7.43 5.58
N ILE A 127 -3.29 -6.89 4.57
CA ILE A 127 -1.83 -6.77 4.52
C ILE A 127 -1.46 -5.35 4.91
N ARG A 128 -0.89 -5.16 6.10
CA ARG A 128 -0.28 -3.87 6.47
C ARG A 128 1.17 -3.85 6.01
N SER A 129 1.49 -3.01 5.05
CA SER A 129 2.84 -2.81 4.53
C SER A 129 3.50 -1.58 5.13
N THR A 130 4.81 -1.64 5.35
CA THR A 130 5.59 -0.40 5.53
C THR A 130 5.64 0.40 4.23
N GLN A 131 6.10 1.64 4.31
CA GLN A 131 6.15 2.58 3.19
C GLN A 131 7.06 2.05 2.07
N PHE A 132 6.77 2.45 0.83
CA PHE A 132 7.51 1.93 -0.32
C PHE A 132 8.77 2.75 -0.60
N LEU A 133 9.84 2.08 -1.01
CA LEU A 133 11.07 2.72 -1.47
C LEU A 133 10.80 3.67 -2.66
N GLU A 134 9.84 3.33 -3.51
CA GLU A 134 9.39 4.12 -4.66
C GLU A 134 8.84 5.50 -4.29
N PHE A 135 8.46 5.71 -3.03
CA PHE A 135 7.94 7.00 -2.55
C PHE A 135 9.00 7.93 -1.95
N LEU A 136 10.27 7.49 -1.85
CA LEU A 136 11.33 8.29 -1.22
C LEU A 136 11.50 9.67 -1.87
N LYS A 137 11.37 9.76 -3.21
CA LYS A 137 11.40 11.06 -3.90
C LYS A 137 10.25 11.95 -3.46
N GLY A 138 9.02 11.44 -3.48
CA GLY A 138 7.83 12.20 -3.07
C GLY A 138 7.87 12.62 -1.60
N ILE A 139 8.41 11.76 -0.73
CA ILE A 139 8.63 12.08 0.68
C ILE A 139 9.62 13.25 0.82
N ALA A 140 10.75 13.19 0.13
CA ALA A 140 11.74 14.26 0.17
C ALA A 140 11.16 15.58 -0.38
N ASP A 141 10.40 15.50 -1.47
CA ASP A 141 9.79 16.68 -2.11
C ASP A 141 8.73 17.33 -1.21
N SER A 142 7.87 16.53 -0.56
CA SER A 142 6.82 17.03 0.34
C SER A 142 7.35 17.58 1.67
N SER A 143 8.57 17.23 2.04
CA SER A 143 9.23 17.66 3.28
C SER A 143 10.27 18.75 3.05
N ALA A 144 10.35 19.29 1.83
CA ALA A 144 11.33 20.29 1.43
C ALA A 144 10.85 21.72 1.70
N ASP A 145 11.78 22.53 2.21
CA ASP A 145 11.69 23.98 2.27
C ASP A 145 12.97 24.55 1.66
N GLY A 146 12.90 24.97 0.39
CA GLY A 146 14.06 25.30 -0.42
C GLY A 146 15.02 24.12 -0.55
N ASN A 147 16.27 24.32 -0.11
CA ASN A 147 17.31 23.28 -0.15
C ASN A 147 17.37 22.39 1.10
N ILE A 148 16.45 22.57 2.03
CA ILE A 148 16.40 21.80 3.28
C ILE A 148 15.23 20.84 3.25
N VAL A 149 15.48 19.56 3.57
CA VAL A 149 14.47 18.52 3.73
C VAL A 149 14.39 18.12 5.20
N ARG A 150 13.30 18.46 5.89
CA ARG A 150 13.13 18.19 7.33
C ARG A 150 12.45 16.86 7.54
N ILE A 151 13.15 15.91 8.16
CA ILE A 151 12.67 14.55 8.38
C ILE A 151 12.79 14.14 9.84
N SER A 152 11.73 13.51 10.37
CA SER A 152 11.73 12.92 11.70
C SER A 152 12.84 11.87 11.87
N PRO A 153 13.44 11.75 13.06
CA PRO A 153 14.39 10.68 13.39
C PRO A 153 13.72 9.34 13.73
N GLY A 154 12.39 9.26 13.73
CA GLY A 154 11.68 8.01 14.00
C GLY A 154 12.13 6.86 13.08
N LEU A 155 11.90 5.63 13.50
CA LEU A 155 12.33 4.46 12.73
C LEU A 155 11.50 4.32 11.45
N PHE A 156 12.18 3.93 10.38
CA PHE A 156 11.64 3.72 9.05
C PHE A 156 12.17 2.40 8.48
N GLN A 157 11.31 1.65 7.81
CA GLN A 157 11.66 0.32 7.30
C GLN A 157 11.03 0.10 5.92
N PRO A 158 11.42 0.91 4.91
CA PRO A 158 10.74 0.90 3.62
C PRO A 158 10.95 -0.40 2.87
N ILE A 159 9.92 -0.81 2.13
CA ILE A 159 9.87 -2.05 1.34
C ILE A 159 9.82 -1.73 -0.16
N ALA A 160 10.43 -2.56 -1.00
CA ALA A 160 10.32 -2.43 -2.45
C ALA A 160 8.93 -2.86 -2.96
N ALA A 161 8.39 -2.15 -3.94
CA ALA A 161 7.10 -2.48 -4.56
C ALA A 161 7.06 -3.90 -5.16
N ASP A 162 8.18 -4.42 -5.64
CA ASP A 162 8.30 -5.80 -6.13
C ASP A 162 8.07 -6.82 -5.00
N ASP A 163 8.61 -6.58 -3.80
CA ASP A 163 8.39 -7.42 -2.62
C ASP A 163 6.95 -7.33 -2.10
N VAL A 164 6.35 -6.13 -2.13
CA VAL A 164 4.93 -5.95 -1.78
C VAL A 164 4.05 -6.78 -2.71
N ALA A 165 4.25 -6.67 -4.03
CA ALA A 165 3.47 -7.40 -5.01
C ALA A 165 3.60 -8.93 -4.86
N ALA A 166 4.81 -9.42 -4.57
CA ALA A 166 5.05 -10.83 -4.30
C ALA A 166 4.29 -11.30 -3.03
N ASN A 167 4.37 -10.54 -1.93
CA ASN A 167 3.63 -10.86 -0.71
C ASN A 167 2.11 -10.81 -0.90
N VAL A 168 1.60 -9.84 -1.67
CA VAL A 168 0.17 -9.75 -1.99
C VAL A 168 -0.28 -10.97 -2.78
N ALA A 169 0.49 -11.40 -3.78
CA ALA A 169 0.20 -12.61 -4.57
C ALA A 169 0.21 -13.86 -3.68
N ASP A 170 1.23 -14.04 -2.84
CA ASP A 170 1.34 -15.18 -1.92
C ASP A 170 0.15 -15.25 -0.95
N VAL A 171 -0.25 -14.11 -0.37
CA VAL A 171 -1.40 -14.02 0.54
C VAL A 171 -2.70 -14.35 -0.19
N ALA A 172 -2.87 -13.85 -1.42
CA ALA A 172 -4.08 -14.10 -2.22
C ALA A 172 -4.27 -15.58 -2.59
N LEU A 173 -3.17 -16.33 -2.70
CA LEU A 173 -3.18 -17.76 -2.99
C LEU A 173 -3.29 -18.66 -1.74
N ALA A 174 -3.09 -18.08 -0.56
CA ALA A 174 -3.22 -18.79 0.71
C ALA A 174 -4.67 -18.79 1.22
N ALA A 175 -4.94 -19.57 2.27
CA ALA A 175 -6.22 -19.51 2.96
C ALA A 175 -6.42 -18.16 3.67
N PRO A 176 -7.66 -17.62 3.72
CA PRO A 176 -7.97 -16.40 4.46
C PRO A 176 -7.56 -16.50 5.93
N ARG A 177 -6.92 -15.46 6.44
CA ARG A 177 -6.50 -15.42 7.86
C ARG A 177 -7.56 -14.83 8.78
N ASN A 178 -8.54 -14.12 8.23
CA ASN A 178 -9.52 -13.31 9.00
C ASN A 178 -8.81 -12.41 10.01
N GLY A 179 -7.78 -11.72 9.54
CA GLY A 179 -6.90 -10.89 10.36
C GLY A 179 -5.84 -10.18 9.54
N ILE A 180 -4.87 -9.60 10.25
CA ILE A 180 -3.81 -8.77 9.69
C ILE A 180 -2.52 -9.58 9.52
N VAL A 181 -1.79 -9.30 8.43
CA VAL A 181 -0.41 -9.72 8.19
C VAL A 181 0.42 -8.46 7.96
N GLU A 182 1.49 -8.26 8.73
CA GLU A 182 2.43 -7.16 8.48
C GLU A 182 3.57 -7.61 7.55
N ILE A 183 3.94 -6.71 6.62
CA ILE A 183 5.09 -6.87 5.73
C ILE A 183 5.98 -5.64 5.81
N ALA A 184 7.29 -5.82 5.77
CA ALA A 184 8.25 -4.73 5.91
C ALA A 184 9.49 -4.97 5.06
N GLY A 185 10.22 -3.89 4.74
CA GLY A 185 11.53 -4.02 4.11
C GLY A 185 12.56 -4.71 5.01
N PRO A 186 13.65 -5.24 4.43
CA PRO A 186 14.66 -5.98 5.20
C PRO A 186 15.54 -5.09 6.10
N GLN A 187 15.54 -3.76 5.86
CA GLN A 187 16.42 -2.82 6.54
C GLN A 187 15.61 -1.77 7.31
N ARG A 188 15.91 -1.61 8.59
CA ARG A 188 15.33 -0.59 9.47
C ARG A 188 16.43 0.38 9.88
N ALA A 189 16.16 1.68 9.76
CA ALA A 189 17.07 2.76 10.18
C ALA A 189 16.27 4.04 10.51
N PRO A 190 16.88 5.08 11.07
CA PRO A 190 16.25 6.39 11.22
C PRO A 190 15.77 6.95 9.88
N PHE A 191 14.58 7.55 9.88
CA PHE A 191 13.92 8.01 8.65
C PHE A 191 14.76 9.07 7.91
N ASN A 192 15.29 10.05 8.67
CA ASN A 192 16.18 11.07 8.11
C ASN A 192 17.43 10.47 7.45
N GLU A 193 17.99 9.38 7.98
CA GLU A 193 19.18 8.74 7.40
C GLU A 193 18.84 8.02 6.07
N ILE A 194 17.70 7.35 6.00
CA ILE A 194 17.26 6.69 4.76
C ILE A 194 17.01 7.73 3.66
N VAL A 195 16.34 8.85 3.98
CA VAL A 195 16.11 9.93 3.01
C VAL A 195 17.42 10.59 2.58
N ALA A 196 18.34 10.86 3.51
CA ALA A 196 19.66 11.40 3.19
C ALA A 196 20.47 10.48 2.28
N ARG A 197 20.46 9.17 2.55
CA ARG A 197 21.08 8.15 1.71
C ARG A 197 20.49 8.15 0.29
N TYR A 198 19.15 8.29 0.20
CA TYR A 198 18.47 8.36 -1.08
C TYR A 198 18.89 9.60 -1.89
N LEU A 199 18.81 10.81 -1.31
CA LEU A 199 19.18 12.05 -1.98
C LEU A 199 20.62 12.01 -2.47
N LYS A 200 21.54 11.60 -1.60
CA LYS A 200 22.96 11.40 -1.99
C LYS A 200 23.11 10.43 -3.16
N ALA A 201 22.38 9.33 -3.13
CA ALA A 201 22.49 8.30 -4.17
C ALA A 201 21.95 8.76 -5.53
N VAL A 202 20.93 9.64 -5.57
CA VAL A 202 20.39 10.18 -6.83
C VAL A 202 21.05 11.49 -7.25
N GLY A 203 22.04 12.00 -6.51
CA GLY A 203 22.75 13.25 -6.81
C GLY A 203 21.92 14.51 -6.53
N ASP A 204 20.92 14.42 -5.66
CA ASP A 204 20.11 15.57 -5.23
C ASP A 204 20.91 16.40 -4.21
N PRO A 205 21.12 17.72 -4.45
CA PRO A 205 21.96 18.56 -3.59
C PRO A 205 21.29 19.01 -2.27
N ARG A 206 20.01 18.70 -2.07
CA ARG A 206 19.29 19.14 -0.86
C ARG A 206 19.87 18.49 0.41
N GLU A 207 19.92 19.27 1.48
CA GLU A 207 20.35 18.81 2.79
C GLU A 207 19.19 18.22 3.60
N VAL A 208 19.39 17.04 4.17
CA VAL A 208 18.41 16.44 5.09
C VAL A 208 18.75 16.84 6.51
N VAL A 209 17.82 17.55 7.15
CA VAL A 209 17.91 17.96 8.55
C VAL A 209 17.03 17.05 9.42
N ARG A 210 17.64 16.50 10.46
CA ARG A 210 16.94 15.75 11.50
C ARG A 210 16.06 16.71 12.31
N ASP A 211 14.73 16.51 12.26
CA ASP A 211 13.77 17.36 12.93
C ASP A 211 12.72 16.50 13.66
N PRO A 212 12.77 16.41 15.00
CA PRO A 212 11.80 15.64 15.79
C PRO A 212 10.35 16.10 15.64
N GLU A 213 10.13 17.34 15.23
CA GLU A 213 8.79 17.91 15.01
C GLU A 213 8.31 17.76 13.56
N ALA A 214 9.16 17.23 12.65
CA ALA A 214 8.77 16.99 11.27
C ALA A 214 7.62 15.97 11.21
N ARG A 215 6.64 16.28 10.36
CA ARG A 215 5.42 15.49 10.19
C ARG A 215 5.50 14.63 8.92
N TYR A 216 4.84 13.48 8.96
CA TYR A 216 4.66 12.62 7.80
C TYR A 216 3.21 12.70 7.35
N PHE A 217 2.97 13.30 6.18
CA PHE A 217 1.61 13.60 5.68
C PHE A 217 0.69 14.23 6.73
N GLY A 218 1.20 15.22 7.45
CA GLY A 218 0.49 15.93 8.50
C GLY A 218 0.46 15.23 9.87
N GLY A 219 0.74 13.95 9.94
CA GLY A 219 0.79 13.19 11.20
C GLY A 219 2.13 13.30 11.93
N ARG A 220 2.09 13.26 13.25
CA ARG A 220 3.31 13.19 14.09
C ARG A 220 3.96 11.81 13.92
N VAL A 221 5.29 11.78 13.88
CA VAL A 221 6.07 10.55 13.81
C VAL A 221 6.84 10.35 15.11
N GLU A 222 6.40 9.40 15.92
CA GLU A 222 7.13 8.91 17.07
C GLU A 222 8.15 7.86 16.67
N GLU A 223 9.02 7.44 17.59
CA GLU A 223 10.14 6.53 17.31
C GLU A 223 9.74 5.29 16.52
N ARG A 224 8.58 4.67 16.82
CA ARG A 224 8.14 3.40 16.23
C ARG A 224 6.82 3.50 15.46
N SER A 225 6.39 4.70 15.07
CA SER A 225 5.10 4.89 14.39
C SER A 225 5.00 4.18 13.03
N LEU A 226 6.12 4.08 12.30
CA LEU A 226 6.14 3.63 10.91
C LEU A 226 6.78 2.25 10.70
N VAL A 227 6.97 1.48 11.78
CA VAL A 227 7.60 0.16 11.72
C VAL A 227 6.75 -0.89 12.44
N PRO A 228 6.83 -2.18 12.07
CA PRO A 228 6.18 -3.26 12.80
C PRO A 228 6.59 -3.28 14.28
N LEU A 229 5.64 -3.54 15.17
CA LEU A 229 5.90 -3.74 16.60
C LEU A 229 6.08 -5.21 16.96
N GLY A 230 5.61 -6.11 16.12
CA GLY A 230 5.69 -7.56 16.26
C GLY A 230 6.39 -8.21 15.08
N GLU A 231 6.01 -9.45 14.81
CA GLU A 231 6.50 -10.21 13.66
C GLU A 231 5.95 -9.61 12.35
N ALA A 232 6.82 -9.48 11.35
CA ALA A 232 6.47 -9.09 10.01
C ALA A 232 7.19 -9.97 8.99
N ARG A 233 6.56 -10.22 7.85
CA ARG A 233 7.25 -10.84 6.72
C ARG A 233 8.21 -9.81 6.11
N LEU A 234 9.49 -10.14 6.04
CA LEU A 234 10.49 -9.24 5.48
C LEU A 234 10.61 -9.43 3.96
N GLY A 235 10.64 -8.31 3.25
CA GLY A 235 11.04 -8.27 1.85
C GLY A 235 12.50 -8.72 1.67
N ARG A 236 12.88 -9.01 0.45
CA ARG A 236 14.22 -9.47 0.08
C ARG A 236 15.08 -8.38 -0.54
N ILE A 237 14.44 -7.36 -1.11
CA ILE A 237 15.09 -6.28 -1.85
C ILE A 237 15.45 -5.16 -0.89
N GLY A 238 16.75 -5.05 -0.56
CA GLY A 238 17.28 -3.94 0.22
C GLY A 238 17.43 -2.66 -0.60
N PHE A 239 17.72 -1.55 0.07
CA PHE A 239 17.82 -0.22 -0.54
C PHE A 239 18.77 -0.16 -1.75
N ASP A 240 19.99 -0.70 -1.64
CA ASP A 240 20.99 -0.62 -2.72
C ASP A 240 20.59 -1.45 -3.94
N GLU A 241 20.00 -2.61 -3.71
CA GLU A 241 19.49 -3.48 -4.77
C GLU A 241 18.31 -2.80 -5.49
N TRP A 242 17.38 -2.23 -4.74
CA TRP A 242 16.27 -1.47 -5.29
C TRP A 242 16.76 -0.29 -6.15
N LEU A 243 17.71 0.50 -5.62
CA LEU A 243 18.25 1.65 -6.34
C LEU A 243 18.95 1.25 -7.65
N ARG A 244 19.72 0.16 -7.62
CA ARG A 244 20.36 -0.37 -8.83
C ARG A 244 19.34 -0.79 -9.89
N ARG A 245 18.27 -1.50 -9.47
CA ARG A 245 17.16 -1.90 -10.36
C ARG A 245 16.39 -0.70 -10.92
N SER A 246 16.17 0.33 -10.12
CA SER A 246 15.47 1.54 -10.55
C SER A 246 16.24 2.29 -11.63
N ARG A 247 17.57 2.39 -11.50
CA ARG A 247 18.45 3.02 -12.50
C ARG A 247 18.53 2.24 -13.82
N ALA A 248 18.41 0.92 -13.78
CA ALA A 248 18.43 0.09 -14.98
C ALA A 248 17.11 0.16 -15.78
N ARG A 249 16.06 0.72 -15.20
CA ARG A 249 14.71 0.87 -15.82
C ARG A 249 14.45 2.31 -16.31
N ALA A 250 15.27 3.29 -15.93
CA ALA A 250 15.16 4.68 -16.35
C ALA A 250 15.92 4.94 -17.65
#